data_33db7c5046f300089ed7dad27b6d36f8
#
_entry.id   33db7c5046f300089ed7dad27b6d36f8
#
_cell.length_a   1.000
_cell.length_b   1.000
_cell.length_c   1.000
_cell.angle_alpha   90.00
_cell.angle_beta   90.00
_cell.angle_gamma   90.00
#
_symmetry.space_group_name_H-M   'P 1'
#
loop_
_entity.id
_entity.type
_entity.pdbx_description
1 polymer ?
#
loop_
_entity_poly.entity_id
_entity_poly.type
_entity_poly.pdbx_seq_one_letter_code
_entity_poly.pdbx_strand_id
1 'polypeptide(L)'
;MRTELEQAADPSNADFAAKLCPGIGREQILGIKSPVLKQFAVNMMKEGTAEAFLNDLPHRYLDENTLHAVLISKMKDYASCLQRLEQFLPFIDCWVVTDSIRPKVFRKHTEELEPMLYSWLESKEPYIVRTAMGLFMAYYLDDAFKQEQAERIASVRMDHYYVRMMAAWYTATALAKQEAAVLPLLEEGKLDAWTHNKAIQKAAESYRIAPQMKEYLRQPRRK
;
A
#
# COMPACT_ATOMS: atom_id res chain seq x y z
N MET A 1 -18.91 13.52 -13.64
CA MET A 1 -17.92 13.00 -12.68
C MET A 1 -16.64 13.85 -12.67
N ARG A 2 -15.81 13.88 -13.75
CA ARG A 2 -14.53 14.65 -13.74
C ARG A 2 -14.75 16.12 -13.39
N THR A 3 -15.73 16.79 -13.97
CA THR A 3 -16.11 18.18 -13.65
C THR A 3 -16.44 18.40 -12.17
N GLU A 4 -17.10 17.43 -11.54
CA GLU A 4 -17.44 17.52 -10.11
C GLU A 4 -16.20 17.34 -9.22
N LEU A 5 -15.26 16.48 -9.61
CA LEU A 5 -13.97 16.37 -8.93
C LEU A 5 -13.16 17.66 -9.09
N GLU A 6 -13.13 18.25 -10.29
CA GLU A 6 -12.44 19.52 -10.54
C GLU A 6 -13.06 20.67 -9.71
N GLN A 7 -14.36 20.68 -9.50
CA GLN A 7 -15.03 21.64 -8.63
C GLN A 7 -14.70 21.44 -7.14
N ALA A 8 -14.34 20.22 -6.75
CA ALA A 8 -13.94 19.88 -5.37
C ALA A 8 -12.42 20.06 -5.13
N ALA A 9 -11.68 20.56 -6.11
CA ALA A 9 -10.25 20.74 -6.00
C ALA A 9 -9.86 21.72 -4.89
N ASP A 10 -8.77 21.40 -4.18
CA ASP A 10 -8.15 22.24 -3.16
C ASP A 10 -6.69 22.53 -3.58
N PRO A 11 -6.40 23.69 -4.20
CA PRO A 11 -5.05 24.02 -4.67
C PRO A 11 -3.99 23.96 -3.58
N SER A 12 -4.30 24.38 -2.35
CA SER A 12 -3.36 24.36 -1.23
C SER A 12 -2.99 22.93 -0.85
N ASN A 13 -3.98 22.02 -0.79
CA ASN A 13 -3.74 20.62 -0.53
C ASN A 13 -3.04 19.93 -1.71
N ALA A 14 -3.29 20.36 -2.95
CA ALA A 14 -2.59 19.86 -4.12
C ALA A 14 -1.10 20.26 -4.11
N ASP A 15 -0.76 21.47 -3.71
CA ASP A 15 0.63 21.92 -3.56
C ASP A 15 1.37 21.14 -2.47
N PHE A 16 0.67 20.78 -1.40
CA PHE A 16 1.21 19.90 -0.36
C PHE A 16 1.40 18.47 -0.88
N ALA A 17 0.39 17.89 -1.54
CA ALA A 17 0.45 16.54 -2.09
C ALA A 17 1.56 16.39 -3.15
N ALA A 18 1.78 17.39 -4.00
CA ALA A 18 2.85 17.39 -5.00
C ALA A 18 4.24 17.21 -4.39
N LYS A 19 4.49 17.79 -3.21
CA LYS A 19 5.77 17.61 -2.48
C LYS A 19 5.97 16.18 -1.96
N LEU A 20 4.87 15.44 -1.73
CA LEU A 20 4.89 14.06 -1.23
C LEU A 20 4.87 13.03 -2.37
N CYS A 21 4.47 13.43 -3.57
CA CYS A 21 4.33 12.58 -4.75
C CYS A 21 5.21 13.10 -5.90
N PRO A 22 6.54 13.10 -5.77
CA PRO A 22 7.45 13.77 -6.70
C PRO A 22 7.45 13.20 -8.12
N GLY A 23 6.84 12.01 -8.33
CA GLY A 23 6.66 11.42 -9.66
C GLY A 23 5.40 11.89 -10.40
N ILE A 24 4.52 12.67 -9.73
CA ILE A 24 3.25 13.15 -10.31
C ILE A 24 3.35 14.64 -10.58
N GLY A 25 3.01 15.07 -11.79
CA GLY A 25 2.96 16.48 -12.15
C GLY A 25 1.91 17.23 -11.29
N ARG A 26 2.23 18.47 -10.89
CA ARG A 26 1.31 19.27 -10.05
C ARG A 26 -0.07 19.44 -10.72
N GLU A 27 -0.11 19.56 -12.03
CA GLU A 27 -1.33 19.69 -12.85
C GLU A 27 -2.20 18.41 -12.85
N GLN A 28 -1.63 17.29 -12.44
CA GLN A 28 -2.33 16.00 -12.29
C GLN A 28 -2.88 15.80 -10.88
N ILE A 29 -2.79 16.80 -10.00
CA ILE A 29 -3.24 16.70 -8.61
C ILE A 29 -4.31 17.76 -8.35
N LEU A 30 -5.54 17.33 -8.10
CA LEU A 30 -6.66 18.19 -7.69
C LEU A 30 -6.55 18.55 -6.20
N GLY A 31 -5.98 17.69 -5.39
CA GLY A 31 -5.80 17.89 -3.95
C GLY A 31 -7.08 17.66 -3.15
N ILE A 32 -7.98 16.83 -3.62
CA ILE A 32 -9.22 16.52 -2.92
C ILE A 32 -8.93 15.77 -1.62
N LYS A 33 -9.47 16.24 -0.51
CA LYS A 33 -9.25 15.61 0.80
C LYS A 33 -9.88 14.22 0.87
N SER A 34 -9.20 13.27 1.49
CA SER A 34 -9.62 11.86 1.60
C SER A 34 -11.08 11.67 2.09
N PRO A 35 -11.63 12.42 3.05
CA PRO A 35 -13.05 12.30 3.41
C PRO A 35 -14.00 12.63 2.26
N VAL A 36 -13.65 13.62 1.44
CA VAL A 36 -14.44 14.03 0.28
C VAL A 36 -14.41 12.95 -0.80
N LEU A 37 -13.25 12.40 -1.13
CA LEU A 37 -13.12 11.26 -2.05
C LEU A 37 -13.93 10.04 -1.58
N LYS A 38 -13.91 9.74 -0.28
CA LYS A 38 -14.73 8.65 0.28
C LYS A 38 -16.24 8.93 0.14
N GLN A 39 -16.66 10.20 0.24
CA GLN A 39 -18.07 10.58 0.03
C GLN A 39 -18.45 10.45 -1.45
N PHE A 40 -17.58 10.88 -2.39
CA PHE A 40 -17.79 10.63 -3.82
C PHE A 40 -17.99 9.14 -4.10
N ALA A 41 -17.13 8.27 -3.57
CA ALA A 41 -17.28 6.82 -3.74
C ALA A 41 -18.64 6.30 -3.23
N VAL A 42 -19.13 6.81 -2.09
CA VAL A 42 -20.45 6.41 -1.54
C VAL A 42 -21.57 6.87 -2.45
N ASN A 43 -21.51 8.10 -2.95
CA ASN A 43 -22.53 8.65 -3.84
C ASN A 43 -22.58 7.87 -5.15
N MET A 44 -21.43 7.64 -5.80
CA MET A 44 -21.33 6.88 -7.04
C MET A 44 -21.90 5.47 -6.93
N MET A 45 -21.64 4.80 -5.80
CA MET A 45 -22.21 3.45 -5.56
C MET A 45 -23.74 3.50 -5.40
N LYS A 46 -24.29 4.54 -4.79
CA LYS A 46 -25.75 4.73 -4.65
C LYS A 46 -26.43 5.06 -5.98
N GLU A 47 -25.79 5.87 -6.80
CA GLU A 47 -26.29 6.36 -8.09
C GLU A 47 -26.05 5.34 -9.24
N GLY A 48 -25.27 4.27 -8.99
CA GLY A 48 -24.94 3.26 -10.00
C GLY A 48 -23.91 3.74 -11.03
N THR A 49 -23.20 4.84 -10.76
CA THR A 49 -22.21 5.43 -11.70
C THR A 49 -20.80 4.86 -11.50
N ALA A 50 -20.55 4.10 -10.43
CA ALA A 50 -19.24 3.57 -10.08
C ALA A 50 -18.65 2.66 -11.16
N GLU A 51 -19.48 1.81 -11.79
CA GLU A 51 -19.03 0.87 -12.82
C GLU A 51 -18.50 1.58 -14.06
N ALA A 52 -19.19 2.63 -14.53
CA ALA A 52 -18.75 3.45 -15.66
C ALA A 52 -17.40 4.13 -15.36
N PHE A 53 -17.22 4.62 -14.14
CA PHE A 53 -15.97 5.23 -13.71
C PHE A 53 -14.81 4.21 -13.62
N LEU A 54 -15.06 3.02 -13.08
CA LEU A 54 -14.05 1.95 -12.99
C LEU A 54 -13.60 1.45 -14.39
N ASN A 55 -14.43 1.62 -15.41
CA ASN A 55 -14.07 1.28 -16.80
C ASN A 55 -13.36 2.42 -17.55
N ASP A 56 -13.36 3.65 -17.02
CA ASP A 56 -12.75 4.84 -17.69
C ASP A 56 -11.25 4.96 -17.33
N LEU A 57 -10.46 3.98 -17.72
CA LEU A 57 -9.01 3.95 -17.55
C LEU A 57 -8.28 4.29 -18.85
N PRO A 58 -7.12 4.96 -18.80
CA PRO A 58 -6.44 5.50 -17.62
C PRO A 58 -7.08 6.79 -17.09
N HIS A 59 -6.99 7.01 -15.79
CA HIS A 59 -7.41 8.26 -15.18
C HIS A 59 -6.38 9.40 -15.41
N ARG A 60 -6.86 10.64 -15.40
CA ARG A 60 -6.01 11.83 -15.59
C ARG A 60 -5.37 12.31 -14.29
N TYR A 61 -6.13 12.26 -13.20
CA TYR A 61 -5.72 12.85 -11.92
C TYR A 61 -5.38 11.78 -10.88
N LEU A 62 -4.41 12.09 -10.03
CA LEU A 62 -4.08 11.28 -8.84
C LEU A 62 -5.30 11.04 -7.96
N ASP A 63 -6.17 12.05 -7.86
CA ASP A 63 -7.40 11.98 -7.08
C ASP A 63 -8.40 11.00 -7.70
N GLU A 64 -8.47 10.88 -9.02
CA GLU A 64 -9.27 9.86 -9.72
C GLU A 64 -8.70 8.46 -9.45
N ASN A 65 -7.37 8.26 -9.53
CA ASN A 65 -6.73 7.00 -9.17
C ASN A 65 -6.99 6.63 -7.70
N THR A 66 -6.94 7.60 -6.79
CA THR A 66 -7.25 7.38 -5.37
C THR A 66 -8.73 7.02 -5.17
N LEU A 67 -9.65 7.69 -5.88
CA LEU A 67 -11.08 7.36 -5.85
C LEU A 67 -11.36 5.95 -6.38
N HIS A 68 -10.66 5.54 -7.46
CA HIS A 68 -10.73 4.19 -8.00
C HIS A 68 -10.33 3.13 -6.95
N ALA A 69 -9.20 3.34 -6.27
CA ALA A 69 -8.75 2.47 -5.18
C ALA A 69 -9.77 2.39 -4.02
N VAL A 70 -10.42 3.52 -3.69
CA VAL A 70 -11.48 3.57 -2.67
C VAL A 70 -12.71 2.80 -3.11
N LEU A 71 -13.13 2.90 -4.37
CA LEU A 71 -14.28 2.16 -4.92
C LEU A 71 -14.03 0.65 -4.88
N ILE A 72 -12.88 0.17 -5.39
CA ILE A 72 -12.48 -1.24 -5.28
C ILE A 72 -12.52 -1.71 -3.82
N SER A 73 -12.00 -0.87 -2.90
CA SER A 73 -11.97 -1.20 -1.47
C SER A 73 -13.34 -1.36 -0.81
N LYS A 74 -14.41 -0.88 -1.46
CA LYS A 74 -15.80 -1.01 -0.99
C LYS A 74 -16.53 -2.20 -1.61
N MET A 75 -15.95 -2.89 -2.59
CA MET A 75 -16.56 -4.07 -3.22
C MET A 75 -16.71 -5.20 -2.20
N LYS A 76 -17.78 -6.00 -2.35
CA LYS A 76 -18.13 -7.07 -1.41
C LYS A 76 -17.90 -8.47 -1.99
N ASP A 77 -17.89 -8.59 -3.31
CA ASP A 77 -17.61 -9.84 -4.02
C ASP A 77 -16.11 -9.96 -4.28
N TYR A 78 -15.52 -11.08 -3.87
CA TYR A 78 -14.07 -11.31 -3.94
C TYR A 78 -13.58 -11.36 -5.38
N ALA A 79 -14.23 -12.16 -6.23
CA ALA A 79 -13.78 -12.38 -7.60
C ALA A 79 -13.82 -11.07 -8.42
N SER A 80 -14.93 -10.34 -8.33
CA SER A 80 -15.07 -9.04 -9.00
C SER A 80 -14.06 -8.02 -8.45
N CYS A 81 -13.83 -8.01 -7.13
CA CYS A 81 -12.88 -7.10 -6.50
C CYS A 81 -11.44 -7.37 -6.96
N LEU A 82 -11.03 -8.64 -6.99
CA LEU A 82 -9.71 -9.04 -7.44
C LEU A 82 -9.52 -8.70 -8.92
N GLN A 83 -10.47 -9.06 -9.77
CA GLN A 83 -10.43 -8.74 -11.20
C GLN A 83 -10.29 -7.23 -11.46
N ARG A 84 -11.07 -6.40 -10.77
CA ARG A 84 -10.99 -4.94 -10.89
C ARG A 84 -9.65 -4.40 -10.40
N LEU A 85 -9.12 -4.95 -9.33
CA LEU A 85 -7.79 -4.57 -8.85
C LEU A 85 -6.71 -4.93 -9.86
N GLU A 86 -6.72 -6.14 -10.43
CA GLU A 86 -5.75 -6.55 -11.45
C GLU A 86 -5.80 -5.66 -12.70
N GLN A 87 -7.00 -5.28 -13.15
CA GLN A 87 -7.17 -4.34 -14.26
C GLN A 87 -6.61 -2.95 -13.95
N PHE A 88 -6.66 -2.53 -12.69
CA PHE A 88 -6.21 -1.20 -12.24
C PHE A 88 -4.71 -1.13 -11.92
N LEU A 89 -4.09 -2.24 -11.48
CA LEU A 89 -2.68 -2.27 -11.06
C LEU A 89 -1.71 -1.60 -12.04
N PRO A 90 -1.81 -1.78 -13.39
CA PRO A 90 -0.90 -1.16 -14.35
C PRO A 90 -0.96 0.37 -14.40
N PHE A 91 -2.02 0.97 -13.85
CA PHE A 91 -2.24 2.43 -13.88
C PHE A 91 -1.89 3.11 -12.56
N ILE A 92 -1.37 2.35 -11.59
CA ILE A 92 -0.98 2.90 -10.29
C ILE A 92 0.43 3.47 -10.38
N ASP A 93 0.55 4.76 -10.16
CA ASP A 93 1.77 5.54 -10.31
C ASP A 93 2.22 6.26 -9.03
N CYS A 94 1.47 6.09 -7.93
CA CYS A 94 1.75 6.77 -6.66
C CYS A 94 1.46 5.89 -5.43
N TRP A 95 2.27 6.05 -4.39
CA TRP A 95 2.12 5.36 -3.11
C TRP A 95 0.77 5.65 -2.41
N VAL A 96 0.22 6.85 -2.59
CA VAL A 96 -1.08 7.24 -2.01
C VAL A 96 -2.21 6.35 -2.52
N VAL A 97 -2.14 5.95 -3.80
CA VAL A 97 -3.11 5.05 -4.42
C VAL A 97 -3.00 3.66 -3.83
N THR A 98 -1.78 3.09 -3.75
CA THR A 98 -1.57 1.75 -3.16
C THR A 98 -2.03 1.67 -1.71
N ASP A 99 -1.78 2.74 -0.93
CA ASP A 99 -2.18 2.78 0.48
C ASP A 99 -3.69 2.93 0.68
N SER A 100 -4.40 3.37 -0.37
CA SER A 100 -5.87 3.45 -0.40
C SER A 100 -6.56 2.13 -0.75
N ILE A 101 -5.82 1.14 -1.27
CA ILE A 101 -6.35 -0.19 -1.60
C ILE A 101 -6.48 -1.03 -0.33
N ARG A 102 -7.70 -1.14 0.21
CA ARG A 102 -7.98 -1.89 1.44
C ARG A 102 -9.34 -2.62 1.36
N PRO A 103 -9.53 -3.57 0.40
CA PRO A 103 -10.80 -4.30 0.23
C PRO A 103 -11.08 -5.20 1.44
N LYS A 104 -12.13 -4.92 2.19
CA LYS A 104 -12.47 -5.71 3.38
C LYS A 104 -12.77 -7.18 3.06
N VAL A 105 -13.27 -7.46 1.86
CA VAL A 105 -13.57 -8.82 1.39
C VAL A 105 -12.34 -9.71 1.40
N PHE A 106 -11.15 -9.19 1.15
CA PHE A 106 -9.89 -9.94 1.13
C PHE A 106 -9.54 -10.60 2.47
N ARG A 107 -10.03 -10.04 3.59
CA ARG A 107 -9.81 -10.63 4.92
C ARG A 107 -10.37 -12.05 5.07
N LYS A 108 -11.40 -12.37 4.31
CA LYS A 108 -12.07 -13.70 4.35
C LYS A 108 -11.54 -14.66 3.28
N HIS A 109 -10.66 -14.21 2.41
CA HIS A 109 -10.15 -14.94 1.25
C HIS A 109 -8.62 -14.92 1.20
N THR A 110 -7.97 -14.97 2.38
CA THR A 110 -6.50 -14.89 2.47
C THR A 110 -5.81 -16.06 1.79
N GLU A 111 -6.36 -17.28 1.87
CA GLU A 111 -5.77 -18.46 1.21
C GLU A 111 -5.82 -18.35 -0.33
N GLU A 112 -6.92 -17.82 -0.87
CA GLU A 112 -7.11 -17.64 -2.31
C GLU A 112 -6.29 -16.47 -2.85
N LEU A 113 -6.11 -15.40 -2.06
CA LEU A 113 -5.38 -14.19 -2.45
C LEU A 113 -3.85 -14.38 -2.37
N GLU A 114 -3.35 -15.21 -1.45
CA GLU A 114 -1.92 -15.34 -1.16
C GLU A 114 -1.07 -15.67 -2.41
N PRO A 115 -1.44 -16.64 -3.29
CA PRO A 115 -0.68 -16.93 -4.50
C PRO A 115 -0.57 -15.73 -5.45
N MET A 116 -1.62 -14.92 -5.54
CA MET A 116 -1.60 -13.69 -6.36
C MET A 116 -0.64 -12.66 -5.79
N LEU A 117 -0.63 -12.48 -4.47
CA LEU A 117 0.30 -11.55 -3.82
C LEU A 117 1.76 -11.98 -4.02
N TYR A 118 2.07 -13.26 -3.97
CA TYR A 118 3.41 -13.75 -4.30
C TYR A 118 3.80 -13.45 -5.74
N SER A 119 2.91 -13.69 -6.69
CA SER A 119 3.13 -13.31 -8.09
C SER A 119 3.37 -11.81 -8.26
N TRP A 120 2.63 -10.97 -7.55
CA TRP A 120 2.83 -9.51 -7.60
C TRP A 120 4.14 -9.05 -6.94
N LEU A 121 4.68 -9.76 -5.95
CA LEU A 121 6.01 -9.47 -5.40
C LEU A 121 7.14 -9.69 -6.44
N GLU A 122 6.92 -10.53 -7.44
CA GLU A 122 7.87 -10.82 -8.52
C GLU A 122 7.73 -9.86 -9.73
N SER A 123 6.76 -8.94 -9.68
CA SER A 123 6.54 -7.95 -10.74
C SER A 123 7.74 -7.02 -10.92
N LYS A 124 7.91 -6.50 -12.15
CA LYS A 124 8.86 -5.43 -12.46
C LYS A 124 8.29 -4.03 -12.18
N GLU A 125 6.98 -3.94 -11.96
CA GLU A 125 6.27 -2.68 -11.72
C GLU A 125 6.27 -2.33 -10.22
N PRO A 126 6.92 -1.23 -9.81
CA PRO A 126 7.13 -0.90 -8.39
C PRO A 126 5.85 -0.83 -7.56
N TYR A 127 4.79 -0.27 -8.13
CA TYR A 127 3.54 -0.09 -7.40
C TYR A 127 2.70 -1.37 -7.31
N ILE A 128 2.90 -2.34 -8.21
CA ILE A 128 2.34 -3.70 -8.07
C ILE A 128 3.00 -4.40 -6.88
N VAL A 129 4.35 -4.39 -6.83
CA VAL A 129 5.13 -4.95 -5.70
C VAL A 129 4.71 -4.29 -4.38
N ARG A 130 4.61 -2.93 -4.38
CA ARG A 130 4.19 -2.19 -3.19
C ARG A 130 2.77 -2.56 -2.76
N THR A 131 1.84 -2.74 -3.69
CA THR A 131 0.46 -3.16 -3.40
C THR A 131 0.44 -4.52 -2.71
N ALA A 132 1.19 -5.49 -3.23
CA ALA A 132 1.31 -6.82 -2.61
C ALA A 132 1.78 -6.74 -1.16
N MET A 133 2.89 -6.02 -0.90
CA MET A 133 3.39 -5.81 0.47
C MET A 133 2.36 -5.14 1.38
N GLY A 134 1.62 -4.14 0.84
CA GLY A 134 0.57 -3.43 1.57
C GLY A 134 -0.60 -4.33 1.95
N LEU A 135 -0.98 -5.25 1.08
CA LEU A 135 -2.04 -6.23 1.35
C LEU A 135 -1.57 -7.33 2.31
N PHE A 136 -0.32 -7.82 2.20
CA PHE A 136 0.27 -8.69 3.22
C PHE A 136 0.26 -8.03 4.59
N MET A 137 0.68 -6.77 4.68
CA MET A 137 0.66 -6.02 5.94
C MET A 137 -0.76 -5.86 6.51
N ALA A 138 -1.77 -5.69 5.65
CA ALA A 138 -3.15 -5.41 6.07
C ALA A 138 -3.91 -6.65 6.55
N TYR A 139 -3.60 -7.83 5.98
CA TYR A 139 -4.46 -9.01 6.14
C TYR A 139 -3.74 -10.25 6.68
N TYR A 140 -2.40 -10.29 6.68
CA TYR A 140 -1.66 -11.52 7.00
C TYR A 140 -0.78 -11.43 8.26
N LEU A 141 -0.77 -10.31 8.99
CA LEU A 141 0.06 -10.19 10.19
C LEU A 141 -0.58 -10.73 11.48
N ASP A 142 -1.79 -11.26 11.40
CA ASP A 142 -2.51 -11.92 12.50
C ASP A 142 -2.64 -13.42 12.19
N ASP A 143 -3.84 -14.01 12.26
CA ASP A 143 -4.09 -15.46 12.14
C ASP A 143 -3.61 -16.08 10.81
N ALA A 144 -3.56 -15.31 9.73
CA ALA A 144 -3.09 -15.75 8.41
C ALA A 144 -1.56 -15.61 8.22
N PHE A 145 -0.82 -15.27 9.26
CA PHE A 145 0.62 -15.08 9.16
C PHE A 145 1.36 -16.41 8.90
N LYS A 146 2.29 -16.36 7.95
CA LYS A 146 3.29 -17.40 7.70
C LYS A 146 4.67 -16.75 7.62
N GLN A 147 5.67 -17.37 8.21
CA GLN A 147 7.05 -16.84 8.19
C GLN A 147 7.56 -16.63 6.76
N GLU A 148 7.21 -17.52 5.83
CA GLU A 148 7.56 -17.41 4.42
C GLU A 148 7.15 -16.07 3.80
N GLN A 149 6.01 -15.50 4.19
CA GLN A 149 5.54 -14.20 3.69
C GLN A 149 6.55 -13.07 4.04
N ALA A 150 7.05 -13.08 5.28
CA ALA A 150 8.04 -12.11 5.73
C ALA A 150 9.40 -12.34 5.05
N GLU A 151 9.81 -13.58 4.85
CA GLU A 151 11.03 -13.97 4.14
C GLU A 151 10.98 -13.53 2.67
N ARG A 152 9.87 -13.77 1.97
CA ARG A 152 9.65 -13.33 0.59
C ARG A 152 9.74 -11.81 0.47
N ILE A 153 9.08 -11.06 1.34
CA ILE A 153 9.15 -9.60 1.34
C ILE A 153 10.57 -9.12 1.65
N ALA A 154 11.26 -9.73 2.62
CA ALA A 154 12.65 -9.41 2.95
C ALA A 154 13.62 -9.71 1.81
N SER A 155 13.28 -10.62 0.90
CA SER A 155 14.09 -11.00 -0.26
C SER A 155 13.91 -10.11 -1.49
N VAL A 156 12.89 -9.25 -1.53
CA VAL A 156 12.66 -8.34 -2.68
C VAL A 156 13.86 -7.43 -2.88
N ARG A 157 14.36 -7.40 -4.12
CA ARG A 157 15.51 -6.58 -4.53
C ARG A 157 15.10 -5.65 -5.68
N MET A 158 14.41 -4.59 -5.33
CA MET A 158 14.00 -3.55 -6.28
C MET A 158 14.51 -2.19 -5.79
N ASP A 159 15.37 -1.55 -6.57
CA ASP A 159 15.91 -0.22 -6.25
C ASP A 159 14.89 0.87 -6.59
N HIS A 160 13.81 0.87 -5.85
CA HIS A 160 12.77 1.88 -5.94
C HIS A 160 12.39 2.35 -4.52
N TYR A 161 12.48 3.64 -4.28
CA TYR A 161 12.29 4.24 -2.96
C TYR A 161 11.01 3.78 -2.25
N TYR A 162 9.86 3.82 -2.95
CA TYR A 162 8.57 3.49 -2.34
C TYR A 162 8.36 1.99 -2.12
N VAL A 163 9.05 1.12 -2.87
CA VAL A 163 9.06 -0.33 -2.61
C VAL A 163 9.89 -0.62 -1.35
N ARG A 164 11.11 -0.09 -1.27
CA ARG A 164 11.99 -0.25 -0.11
C ARG A 164 11.37 0.34 1.16
N MET A 165 10.69 1.49 1.04
CA MET A 165 9.96 2.11 2.15
C MET A 165 8.81 1.23 2.63
N MET A 166 8.08 0.56 1.71
CA MET A 166 7.00 -0.34 2.07
C MET A 166 7.52 -1.62 2.73
N ALA A 167 8.60 -2.21 2.21
CA ALA A 167 9.26 -3.36 2.84
C ALA A 167 9.72 -3.02 4.27
N ALA A 168 10.32 -1.84 4.46
CA ALA A 168 10.70 -1.36 5.79
C ALA A 168 9.50 -1.18 6.72
N TRP A 169 8.39 -0.64 6.22
CA TRP A 169 7.16 -0.46 7.00
C TRP A 169 6.51 -1.80 7.34
N TYR A 170 6.43 -2.71 6.37
CA TYR A 170 5.97 -4.08 6.60
C TYR A 170 6.79 -4.75 7.70
N THR A 171 8.13 -4.75 7.57
CA THR A 171 9.04 -5.40 8.54
C THR A 171 8.87 -4.82 9.95
N ALA A 172 8.81 -3.51 10.11
CA ALA A 172 8.59 -2.88 11.41
C ALA A 172 7.21 -3.22 12.02
N THR A 173 6.17 -3.32 11.18
CA THR A 173 4.82 -3.69 11.62
C THR A 173 4.73 -5.17 11.96
N ALA A 174 5.35 -6.02 11.13
CA ALA A 174 5.42 -7.45 11.36
C ALA A 174 6.22 -7.78 12.63
N LEU A 175 7.33 -7.10 12.87
CA LEU A 175 8.12 -7.26 14.11
C LEU A 175 7.27 -6.99 15.36
N ALA A 176 6.38 -6.01 15.32
CA ALA A 176 5.51 -5.71 16.46
C ALA A 176 4.44 -6.77 16.74
N LYS A 177 4.13 -7.64 15.77
CA LYS A 177 3.07 -8.66 15.88
C LYS A 177 3.63 -10.08 15.91
N GLN A 178 4.76 -10.33 15.22
CA GLN A 178 5.34 -11.63 14.94
C GLN A 178 6.85 -11.60 15.23
N GLU A 179 7.22 -11.13 16.43
CA GLU A 179 8.61 -10.87 16.84
C GLU A 179 9.53 -12.06 16.59
N ALA A 180 9.15 -13.25 17.05
CA ALA A 180 9.96 -14.47 16.95
C ALA A 180 10.29 -14.87 15.50
N ALA A 181 9.39 -14.58 14.55
CA ALA A 181 9.58 -14.91 13.13
C ALA A 181 10.34 -13.81 12.37
N VAL A 182 10.21 -12.55 12.78
CA VAL A 182 10.72 -11.40 12.02
C VAL A 182 12.07 -10.90 12.52
N LEU A 183 12.34 -11.02 13.82
CA LEU A 183 13.62 -10.59 14.40
C LEU A 183 14.83 -11.26 13.74
N PRO A 184 14.83 -12.59 13.47
CA PRO A 184 15.95 -13.26 12.78
C PRO A 184 16.24 -12.66 11.39
N LEU A 185 15.24 -12.16 10.66
CA LEU A 185 15.46 -11.53 9.35
C LEU A 185 16.30 -10.24 9.45
N LEU A 186 16.19 -9.53 10.56
CA LEU A 186 17.01 -8.36 10.86
C LEU A 186 18.40 -8.78 11.35
N GLU A 187 18.51 -9.75 12.25
CA GLU A 187 19.79 -10.23 12.80
C GLU A 187 20.69 -10.84 11.71
N GLU A 188 20.12 -11.63 10.83
CA GLU A 188 20.80 -12.27 9.70
C GLU A 188 21.00 -11.32 8.50
N GLY A 189 20.45 -10.12 8.55
CA GLY A 189 20.58 -9.14 7.47
C GLY A 189 19.94 -9.56 6.15
N LYS A 190 18.76 -10.16 6.17
CA LYS A 190 18.05 -10.65 4.98
C LYS A 190 17.56 -9.52 4.04
N LEU A 191 17.34 -8.32 4.57
CA LEU A 191 16.98 -7.14 3.76
C LEU A 191 18.24 -6.48 3.17
N ASP A 192 18.09 -5.66 2.12
CA ASP A 192 19.15 -4.74 1.72
C ASP A 192 19.47 -3.73 2.85
N ALA A 193 20.69 -3.18 2.86
CA ALA A 193 21.16 -2.37 3.99
C ALA A 193 20.30 -1.13 4.25
N TRP A 194 19.80 -0.47 3.21
CA TRP A 194 18.95 0.72 3.37
C TRP A 194 17.59 0.34 3.97
N THR A 195 16.92 -0.66 3.41
CA THR A 195 15.62 -1.15 3.88
C THR A 195 15.71 -1.68 5.32
N HIS A 196 16.78 -2.40 5.63
CA HIS A 196 17.08 -2.88 6.97
C HIS A 196 17.15 -1.74 7.99
N ASN A 197 18.01 -0.74 7.74
CA ASN A 197 18.16 0.39 8.65
C ASN A 197 16.87 1.22 8.76
N LYS A 198 16.12 1.34 7.66
CA LYS A 198 14.83 2.04 7.66
C LYS A 198 13.77 1.26 8.46
N ALA A 199 13.77 -0.08 8.41
CA ALA A 199 12.88 -0.91 9.24
C ALA A 199 13.18 -0.72 10.74
N ILE A 200 14.45 -0.72 11.12
CA ILE A 200 14.87 -0.43 12.51
C ILE A 200 14.43 0.97 12.93
N GLN A 201 14.61 1.98 12.08
CA GLN A 201 14.15 3.33 12.38
C GLN A 201 12.63 3.35 12.62
N LYS A 202 11.83 2.75 11.74
CA LYS A 202 10.37 2.68 11.89
C LYS A 202 9.93 1.91 13.13
N ALA A 203 10.65 0.83 13.48
CA ALA A 203 10.40 0.08 14.70
C ALA A 203 10.68 0.93 15.94
N ALA A 204 11.77 1.70 15.95
CA ALA A 204 12.10 2.61 17.04
C ALA A 204 11.06 3.73 17.24
N GLU A 205 10.46 4.20 16.16
CA GLU A 205 9.39 5.22 16.16
C GLU A 205 8.02 4.64 16.59
N SER A 206 7.85 3.32 16.54
CA SER A 206 6.57 2.66 16.81
C SER A 206 6.26 2.60 18.32
N TYR A 207 5.06 2.98 18.71
CA TYR A 207 4.55 2.77 20.07
C TYR A 207 4.22 1.30 20.40
N ARG A 208 4.19 0.42 19.39
CA ARG A 208 3.87 -1.01 19.54
C ARG A 208 5.10 -1.86 19.87
N ILE A 209 6.30 -1.31 19.77
CA ILE A 209 7.56 -1.99 20.08
C ILE A 209 8.01 -1.62 21.49
N ALA A 210 8.30 -2.64 22.31
CA ALA A 210 8.76 -2.46 23.69
C ALA A 210 10.11 -1.68 23.75
N PRO A 211 10.33 -0.86 24.80
CA PRO A 211 11.58 -0.08 24.94
C PRO A 211 12.85 -0.96 24.88
N GLN A 212 12.82 -2.14 25.48
CA GLN A 212 13.95 -3.08 25.48
C GLN A 212 14.28 -3.56 24.07
N MET A 213 13.26 -3.88 23.26
CA MET A 213 13.43 -4.26 21.87
C MET A 213 13.98 -3.09 21.04
N LYS A 214 13.53 -1.86 21.27
CA LYS A 214 14.08 -0.67 20.59
C LYS A 214 15.58 -0.48 20.87
N GLU A 215 16.01 -0.73 22.10
CA GLU A 215 17.43 -0.68 22.46
C GLU A 215 18.21 -1.80 21.78
N TYR A 216 17.69 -3.02 21.81
CA TYR A 216 18.30 -4.17 21.14
C TYR A 216 18.49 -3.93 19.65
N LEU A 217 17.50 -3.36 18.95
CA LEU A 217 17.53 -3.08 17.51
C LEU A 217 18.58 -2.04 17.10
N ARG A 218 19.22 -1.34 18.02
CA ARG A 218 20.36 -0.45 17.71
C ARG A 218 21.61 -1.20 17.33
N GLN A 219 21.77 -2.46 17.79
CA GLN A 219 22.95 -3.28 17.54
C GLN A 219 23.04 -3.83 16.10
N PRO A 220 21.96 -4.36 15.49
CA PRO A 220 22.03 -4.95 14.15
C PRO A 220 22.05 -3.95 12.99
N ARG A 221 22.22 -2.64 13.26
CA ARG A 221 22.33 -1.64 12.18
C ARG A 221 23.49 -1.95 11.25
N ARG A 222 23.25 -1.80 9.96
CA ARG A 222 24.24 -2.11 8.90
C ARG A 222 24.85 -0.80 8.35
N LYS A 223 26.16 -0.87 8.04
CA LYS A 223 26.90 0.22 7.39
C LYS A 223 26.61 0.27 5.89
#